data_03f57a192a0bd4630aa37daefdd3ebcb
#
_entry.id   03f57a192a0bd4630aa37daefdd3ebcb
#
_cell.length_a   1.000
_cell.length_b   1.000
_cell.length_c   1.000
_cell.angle_alpha   90.00
_cell.angle_beta   90.00
_cell.angle_gamma   90.00
#
_symmetry.space_group_name_H-M   'P 1'
#
loop_
_entity.id
_entity.type
_entity.pdbx_description
1 polymer ?
#
loop_
_entity_poly.entity_id
_entity_poly.type
_entity_poly.pdbx_seq_one_letter_code
_entity_poly.pdbx_strand_id
1 'polypeptide(L)'
;PVNDYVSDKLVSIDEYLEVIHPEDRSSVNDAIQSMLSGKKININFSCRLQTKYDISWQYCNVTGVPFEYDECGEVIQYTGFRQNISSLHHLNEELKERNYKMELTFKTVGMSYWDFDIESKQFRAFNDPVNDYQSEKAVSPEDYLKVTHPDDTERVRSYFACMFEGSCKEFSFQYRSRTKWDSEWQ
;
A
#
# COMPACT_ATOMS: atom_id res chain seq x y z
N PRO A 1 -18.44 21.30 -3.83
CA PRO A 1 -17.87 22.24 -2.85
C PRO A 1 -18.92 22.67 -1.84
N VAL A 2 -18.48 22.92 -0.61
CA VAL A 2 -19.36 23.37 0.47
C VAL A 2 -20.03 24.71 0.14
N ASN A 3 -19.33 25.58 -0.57
CA ASN A 3 -19.81 26.89 -0.97
C ASN A 3 -20.50 26.94 -2.34
N ASP A 4 -21.00 25.82 -2.84
CA ASP A 4 -21.71 25.74 -4.12
C ASP A 4 -20.97 26.29 -5.34
N TYR A 5 -19.64 26.21 -5.32
CA TYR A 5 -18.74 26.84 -6.31
C TYR A 5 -18.82 28.37 -6.39
N VAL A 6 -19.41 29.02 -5.38
CA VAL A 6 -19.43 30.48 -5.26
C VAL A 6 -18.22 30.92 -4.45
N SER A 7 -17.29 31.62 -5.09
CA SER A 7 -16.00 32.00 -4.47
C SER A 7 -16.13 32.97 -3.29
N ASP A 8 -17.20 33.77 -3.26
CA ASP A 8 -17.39 34.82 -2.26
C ASP A 8 -18.18 34.36 -1.03
N LYS A 9 -18.68 33.12 -1.00
CA LYS A 9 -19.39 32.59 0.16
C LYS A 9 -18.42 32.15 1.24
N LEU A 10 -18.48 32.82 2.40
CA LEU A 10 -17.77 32.36 3.60
C LEU A 10 -18.52 31.16 4.19
N VAL A 11 -17.77 30.15 4.60
CA VAL A 11 -18.25 28.92 5.23
C VAL A 11 -17.60 28.79 6.59
N SER A 12 -18.40 28.64 7.65
CA SER A 12 -17.90 28.42 9.00
C SER A 12 -17.32 27.00 9.15
N ILE A 13 -16.55 26.80 10.22
CA ILE A 13 -16.02 25.46 10.56
C ILE A 13 -17.16 24.48 10.82
N ASP A 14 -18.21 24.91 11.50
CA ASP A 14 -19.38 24.07 11.80
C ASP A 14 -20.09 23.63 10.51
N GLU A 15 -20.36 24.57 9.59
CA GLU A 15 -20.94 24.24 8.28
C GLU A 15 -20.03 23.30 7.46
N TYR A 16 -18.71 23.44 7.59
CA TYR A 16 -17.78 22.53 6.95
C TYR A 16 -17.85 21.12 7.57
N LEU A 17 -17.92 21.00 8.89
CA LEU A 17 -18.03 19.73 9.59
C LEU A 17 -19.36 18.99 9.31
N GLU A 18 -20.44 19.72 9.00
CA GLU A 18 -21.72 19.12 8.64
C GLU A 18 -21.64 18.25 7.38
N VAL A 19 -20.83 18.63 6.40
CA VAL A 19 -20.67 17.88 5.15
C VAL A 19 -19.63 16.75 5.26
N ILE A 20 -18.91 16.66 6.37
CA ILE A 20 -17.95 15.59 6.66
C ILE A 20 -18.69 14.36 7.21
N HIS A 21 -18.22 13.17 6.80
CA HIS A 21 -18.76 11.91 7.31
C HIS A 21 -18.71 11.88 8.85
N PRO A 22 -19.77 11.43 9.54
CA PRO A 22 -19.85 11.48 10.99
C PRO A 22 -18.63 10.88 11.72
N GLU A 23 -18.11 9.76 11.24
CA GLU A 23 -16.93 9.11 11.83
C GLU A 23 -15.63 9.93 11.67
N ASP A 24 -15.54 10.78 10.65
CA ASP A 24 -14.33 11.55 10.34
C ASP A 24 -14.35 12.94 11.01
N ARG A 25 -15.50 13.40 11.52
CA ARG A 25 -15.68 14.75 12.07
C ARG A 25 -14.74 15.09 13.22
N SER A 26 -14.54 14.14 14.15
CA SER A 26 -13.65 14.35 15.30
C SER A 26 -12.21 14.58 14.83
N SER A 27 -11.69 13.72 13.98
CA SER A 27 -10.30 13.82 13.49
C SER A 27 -10.07 15.07 12.66
N VAL A 28 -11.06 15.47 11.84
CA VAL A 28 -11.01 16.70 11.05
C VAL A 28 -11.04 17.92 11.95
N ASN A 29 -11.93 17.96 12.95
CA ASN A 29 -11.98 19.04 13.92
C ASN A 29 -10.66 19.18 14.69
N ASP A 30 -10.08 18.06 15.15
CA ASP A 30 -8.79 18.08 15.85
C ASP A 30 -7.65 18.63 14.97
N ALA A 31 -7.66 18.29 13.68
CA ALA A 31 -6.70 18.84 12.72
C ALA A 31 -6.87 20.35 12.57
N ILE A 32 -8.11 20.85 12.46
CA ILE A 32 -8.44 22.28 12.37
C ILE A 32 -8.04 23.01 13.67
N GLN A 33 -8.38 22.44 14.83
CA GLN A 33 -8.03 23.05 16.12
C GLN A 33 -6.51 23.09 16.35
N SER A 34 -5.80 22.07 15.91
CA SER A 34 -4.33 22.03 15.97
C SER A 34 -3.68 23.12 15.11
N MET A 35 -4.29 23.42 13.98
CA MET A 35 -3.91 24.55 13.11
C MET A 35 -4.18 25.88 13.79
N LEU A 36 -5.42 26.12 14.25
CA LEU A 36 -5.83 27.36 14.89
C LEU A 36 -5.02 27.69 16.16
N SER A 37 -4.57 26.65 16.87
CA SER A 37 -3.72 26.82 18.06
C SER A 37 -2.22 26.98 17.77
N GLY A 38 -1.83 27.05 16.49
CA GLY A 38 -0.43 27.19 16.08
C GLY A 38 0.44 25.93 16.33
N LYS A 39 -0.15 24.81 16.78
CA LYS A 39 0.59 23.56 17.05
C LYS A 39 1.10 22.89 15.79
N LYS A 40 0.39 23.06 14.68
CA LYS A 40 0.78 22.55 13.36
C LYS A 40 0.83 23.67 12.36
N ILE A 41 1.96 23.79 11.69
CA ILE A 41 2.17 24.79 10.64
C ILE A 41 1.43 24.36 9.37
N ASN A 42 1.45 23.08 9.01
CA ASN A 42 0.82 22.55 7.80
C ASN A 42 -0.37 21.66 8.16
N ILE A 43 -1.42 21.75 7.35
CA ILE A 43 -2.59 20.87 7.43
C ILE A 43 -2.44 19.78 6.38
N ASN A 44 -2.65 18.54 6.79
CA ASN A 44 -2.82 17.43 5.87
C ASN A 44 -3.71 16.39 6.54
N PHE A 45 -4.88 16.16 5.98
CA PHE A 45 -5.79 15.11 6.42
C PHE A 45 -6.63 14.59 5.26
N SER A 46 -7.09 13.34 5.40
CA SER A 46 -8.05 12.71 4.50
C SER A 46 -9.38 12.58 5.22
N CYS A 47 -10.46 12.79 4.50
CA CYS A 47 -11.81 12.62 5.04
C CYS A 47 -12.80 12.24 3.93
N ARG A 48 -13.93 11.68 4.34
CA ARG A 48 -15.09 11.49 3.50
C ARG A 48 -16.01 12.70 3.62
N LEU A 49 -16.44 13.23 2.51
CA LEU A 49 -17.39 14.34 2.50
C LEU A 49 -18.45 14.17 1.42
N GLN A 50 -19.56 14.86 1.61
CA GLN A 50 -20.65 14.98 0.64
C GLN A 50 -20.77 16.42 0.16
N THR A 51 -21.38 16.59 -1.00
CA THR A 51 -21.82 17.89 -1.49
C THR A 51 -23.33 17.84 -1.75
N LYS A 52 -23.96 18.99 -1.85
CA LYS A 52 -25.40 19.01 -2.19
C LYS A 52 -25.73 18.44 -3.58
N TYR A 53 -24.72 18.35 -4.45
CA TYR A 53 -24.88 17.82 -5.81
C TYR A 53 -24.55 16.35 -5.91
N ASP A 54 -23.82 15.80 -4.93
CA ASP A 54 -23.44 14.41 -4.87
C ASP A 54 -23.58 13.93 -3.42
N ILE A 55 -24.61 13.09 -3.20
CA ILE A 55 -24.92 12.52 -1.90
C ILE A 55 -24.06 11.31 -1.57
N SER A 56 -23.24 10.84 -2.52
CA SER A 56 -22.25 9.80 -2.24
C SER A 56 -21.10 10.35 -1.43
N TRP A 57 -20.52 9.52 -0.56
CA TRP A 57 -19.33 9.89 0.20
C TRP A 57 -18.11 9.90 -0.71
N GLN A 58 -17.54 11.10 -0.90
CA GLN A 58 -16.32 11.28 -1.67
C GLN A 58 -15.11 11.26 -0.74
N TYR A 59 -14.11 10.47 -1.08
CA TYR A 59 -12.81 10.49 -0.39
C TYR A 59 -12.00 11.69 -0.87
N CYS A 60 -11.60 12.53 0.07
CA CYS A 60 -10.84 13.74 -0.23
C CYS A 60 -9.58 13.83 0.63
N ASN A 61 -8.50 14.31 0.03
CA ASN A 61 -7.32 14.78 0.74
C ASN A 61 -7.31 16.30 0.78
N VAL A 62 -7.06 16.85 1.95
CA VAL A 62 -7.03 18.30 2.21
C VAL A 62 -5.63 18.67 2.66
N THR A 63 -5.01 19.60 1.96
CA THR A 63 -3.71 20.17 2.31
C THR A 63 -3.80 21.65 2.42
N GLY A 64 -3.23 22.24 3.47
CA GLY A 64 -3.15 23.66 3.68
C GLY A 64 -1.81 24.07 4.29
N VAL A 65 -1.37 25.25 3.91
CA VAL A 65 -0.13 25.87 4.40
C VAL A 65 -0.40 27.31 4.83
N PRO A 66 0.36 27.86 5.79
CA PRO A 66 0.30 29.27 6.11
C PRO A 66 0.57 30.13 4.87
N PHE A 67 -0.21 31.17 4.72
CA PHE A 67 -0.07 32.08 3.58
C PHE A 67 0.29 33.48 4.03
N GLU A 68 -0.30 33.97 5.14
CA GLU A 68 -0.08 35.33 5.63
C GLU A 68 0.16 35.31 7.15
N TYR A 69 1.01 36.24 7.60
CA TYR A 69 1.42 36.36 9.00
C TYR A 69 1.21 37.80 9.46
N ASP A 70 0.90 38.00 10.74
CA ASP A 70 0.85 39.29 11.35
C ASP A 70 2.25 39.86 11.69
N GLU A 71 2.30 41.07 12.27
CA GLU A 71 3.55 41.69 12.68
C GLU A 71 4.31 40.95 13.79
N CYS A 72 3.62 40.06 14.53
CA CYS A 72 4.20 39.24 15.59
C CYS A 72 4.69 37.89 15.06
N GLY A 73 4.45 37.59 13.78
CA GLY A 73 4.82 36.30 13.15
C GLY A 73 3.76 35.21 13.35
N GLU A 74 2.59 35.55 13.86
CA GLU A 74 1.47 34.59 13.98
C GLU A 74 0.73 34.46 12.66
N VAL A 75 0.28 33.23 12.34
CA VAL A 75 -0.43 32.95 11.08
C VAL A 75 -1.84 33.51 11.14
N ILE A 76 -2.17 34.44 10.22
CA ILE A 76 -3.50 35.01 10.09
C ILE A 76 -4.31 34.44 8.93
N GLN A 77 -3.64 33.81 7.95
CA GLN A 77 -4.31 33.17 6.83
C GLN A 77 -3.62 31.87 6.40
N TYR A 78 -4.43 30.87 6.12
CA TYR A 78 -4.01 29.64 5.46
C TYR A 78 -4.55 29.58 4.04
N THR A 79 -3.78 29.01 3.13
CA THR A 79 -4.22 28.65 1.79
C THR A 79 -4.06 27.15 1.59
N GLY A 80 -4.87 26.57 0.71
CA GLY A 80 -4.79 25.13 0.49
C GLY A 80 -5.67 24.65 -0.64
N PHE A 81 -5.63 23.35 -0.84
CA PHE A 81 -6.45 22.67 -1.83
C PHE A 81 -7.03 21.39 -1.26
N ARG A 82 -8.12 20.98 -1.88
CA ARG A 82 -8.78 19.70 -1.65
C ARG A 82 -8.78 18.92 -2.94
N GLN A 83 -8.29 17.70 -2.87
CA GLN A 83 -8.27 16.75 -3.98
C GLN A 83 -9.28 15.65 -3.73
N ASN A 84 -10.15 15.38 -4.69
CA ASN A 84 -11.00 14.18 -4.68
C ASN A 84 -10.14 12.98 -5.08
N ILE A 85 -10.03 12.01 -4.18
CA ILE A 85 -9.25 10.78 -4.37
C ILE A 85 -10.13 9.53 -4.40
N SER A 86 -11.45 9.66 -4.61
CA SER A 86 -12.39 8.54 -4.59
C SER A 86 -12.04 7.46 -5.59
N SER A 87 -11.67 7.84 -6.83
CA SER A 87 -11.26 6.88 -7.85
C SER A 87 -9.98 6.13 -7.45
N LEU A 88 -9.01 6.84 -6.90
CA LEU A 88 -7.76 6.23 -6.42
C LEU A 88 -8.03 5.27 -5.26
N HIS A 89 -8.89 5.69 -4.31
CA HIS A 89 -9.28 4.85 -3.19
C HIS A 89 -9.98 3.57 -3.67
N HIS A 90 -10.95 3.70 -4.59
CA HIS A 90 -11.67 2.55 -5.14
C HIS A 90 -10.74 1.56 -5.85
N LEU A 91 -9.84 2.06 -6.71
CA LEU A 91 -8.85 1.22 -7.40
C LEU A 91 -7.93 0.49 -6.42
N ASN A 92 -7.52 1.17 -5.35
CA ASN A 92 -6.66 0.55 -4.34
C ASN A 92 -7.39 -0.56 -3.56
N GLU A 93 -8.65 -0.36 -3.21
CA GLU A 93 -9.47 -1.41 -2.58
C GLU A 93 -9.72 -2.59 -3.53
N GLU A 94 -10.01 -2.34 -4.80
CA GLU A 94 -10.15 -3.40 -5.79
C GLU A 94 -8.84 -4.21 -5.96
N LEU A 95 -7.69 -3.51 -5.98
CA LEU A 95 -6.39 -4.17 -6.04
C LEU A 95 -6.11 -5.04 -4.81
N LYS A 96 -6.41 -4.55 -3.63
CA LYS A 96 -6.29 -5.33 -2.38
C LYS A 96 -7.16 -6.58 -2.40
N GLU A 97 -8.40 -6.44 -2.84
CA GLU A 97 -9.32 -7.59 -2.94
C GLU A 97 -8.83 -8.63 -3.94
N ARG A 98 -8.34 -8.21 -5.10
CA ARG A 98 -7.75 -9.10 -6.10
C ARG A 98 -6.51 -9.82 -5.57
N ASN A 99 -5.61 -9.10 -4.91
CA ASN A 99 -4.42 -9.70 -4.29
C ASN A 99 -4.80 -10.72 -3.23
N TYR A 100 -5.75 -10.40 -2.36
CA TYR A 100 -6.23 -11.34 -1.35
C TYR A 100 -6.83 -12.62 -1.97
N LYS A 101 -7.66 -12.49 -3.01
CA LYS A 101 -8.22 -13.64 -3.73
C LYS A 101 -7.12 -14.51 -4.36
N MET A 102 -6.11 -13.87 -4.95
CA MET A 102 -4.97 -14.58 -5.54
C MET A 102 -4.16 -15.34 -4.48
N GLU A 103 -3.85 -14.72 -3.34
CA GLU A 103 -3.18 -15.38 -2.23
C GLU A 103 -3.97 -16.56 -1.68
N LEU A 104 -5.29 -16.40 -1.53
CA LEU A 104 -6.16 -17.48 -1.08
C LEU A 104 -6.15 -18.66 -2.06
N THR A 105 -6.18 -18.36 -3.37
CA THR A 105 -6.10 -19.38 -4.42
C THR A 105 -4.78 -20.15 -4.33
N PHE A 106 -3.65 -19.47 -4.23
CA PHE A 106 -2.34 -20.11 -4.09
C PHE A 106 -2.27 -21.01 -2.85
N LYS A 107 -2.75 -20.51 -1.70
CA LYS A 107 -2.81 -21.34 -0.47
C LYS A 107 -3.69 -22.58 -0.64
N THR A 108 -4.82 -22.44 -1.33
CA THR A 108 -5.78 -23.56 -1.48
C THR A 108 -5.24 -24.68 -2.36
N VAL A 109 -4.51 -24.33 -3.43
CA VAL A 109 -3.94 -25.33 -4.35
C VAL A 109 -2.50 -25.72 -4.01
N GLY A 110 -1.95 -25.23 -2.90
CA GLY A 110 -0.58 -25.50 -2.48
C GLY A 110 0.47 -24.94 -3.43
N MET A 111 0.14 -23.82 -4.11
CA MET A 111 1.09 -23.13 -4.99
C MET A 111 1.78 -22.02 -4.26
N SER A 112 3.06 -21.84 -4.53
CA SER A 112 3.82 -20.64 -4.26
C SER A 112 4.19 -19.93 -5.56
N TYR A 113 4.43 -18.65 -5.49
CA TYR A 113 5.01 -17.92 -6.61
C TYR A 113 6.23 -17.13 -6.15
N TRP A 114 7.15 -16.87 -7.05
CA TRP A 114 8.35 -16.13 -6.74
C TRP A 114 8.70 -15.16 -7.88
N ASP A 115 9.36 -14.09 -7.52
CA ASP A 115 10.11 -13.25 -8.43
C ASP A 115 11.60 -13.29 -8.09
N PHE A 116 12.45 -13.05 -9.07
CA PHE A 116 13.89 -13.01 -8.92
C PHE A 116 14.44 -11.69 -9.43
N ASP A 117 15.08 -10.97 -8.54
CA ASP A 117 15.79 -9.75 -8.87
C ASP A 117 17.21 -10.07 -9.37
N ILE A 118 17.50 -9.73 -10.62
CA ILE A 118 18.77 -10.07 -11.29
C ILE A 118 19.94 -9.30 -10.70
N GLU A 119 19.72 -8.06 -10.25
CA GLU A 119 20.76 -7.20 -9.73
C GLU A 119 21.22 -7.64 -8.34
N SER A 120 20.28 -7.82 -7.44
CA SER A 120 20.56 -8.28 -6.07
C SER A 120 20.77 -9.80 -5.97
N LYS A 121 20.41 -10.57 -7.00
CA LYS A 121 20.42 -12.04 -7.03
C LYS A 121 19.62 -12.68 -5.90
N GLN A 122 18.47 -12.11 -5.60
CA GLN A 122 17.59 -12.58 -4.56
C GLN A 122 16.20 -12.92 -5.08
N PHE A 123 15.61 -13.95 -4.49
CA PHE A 123 14.22 -14.31 -4.68
C PHE A 123 13.34 -13.60 -3.65
N ARG A 124 12.16 -13.19 -4.07
CA ARG A 124 11.01 -12.95 -3.19
C ARG A 124 10.00 -14.05 -3.48
N ALA A 125 9.79 -14.90 -2.52
CA ALA A 125 8.86 -16.01 -2.67
C ALA A 125 7.62 -15.75 -1.82
N PHE A 126 6.45 -16.05 -2.40
CA PHE A 126 5.16 -15.82 -1.77
C PHE A 126 4.49 -17.15 -1.51
N ASN A 127 3.98 -17.35 -0.29
CA ASN A 127 3.41 -18.58 0.18
C ASN A 127 4.37 -19.78 0.03
N ASP A 128 5.67 -19.55 0.27
CA ASP A 128 6.73 -20.50 0.10
C ASP A 128 7.32 -20.91 1.45
N PRO A 129 7.48 -22.22 1.72
CA PRO A 129 8.02 -22.71 2.98
C PRO A 129 9.50 -22.39 3.18
N VAL A 130 10.27 -22.10 2.12
CA VAL A 130 11.69 -21.73 2.22
C VAL A 130 11.87 -20.43 3.01
N ASN A 131 10.95 -19.49 2.87
CA ASN A 131 10.96 -18.22 3.60
C ASN A 131 9.99 -18.18 4.78
N ASP A 132 9.57 -19.33 5.30
CA ASP A 132 8.59 -19.44 6.38
C ASP A 132 7.24 -18.76 6.06
N TYR A 133 6.83 -18.74 4.79
CA TYR A 133 5.61 -18.08 4.29
C TYR A 133 5.59 -16.54 4.49
N GLN A 134 6.76 -15.92 4.68
CA GLN A 134 6.92 -14.48 4.81
C GLN A 134 7.23 -13.85 3.45
N SER A 135 6.24 -13.22 2.83
CA SER A 135 6.34 -12.68 1.47
C SER A 135 7.38 -11.56 1.28
N GLU A 136 7.82 -10.91 2.34
CA GLU A 136 8.78 -9.81 2.27
C GLU A 136 10.23 -10.25 2.48
N LYS A 137 10.44 -11.50 2.88
CA LYS A 137 11.78 -12.01 3.12
C LYS A 137 12.46 -12.38 1.81
N ALA A 138 13.58 -11.74 1.54
CA ALA A 138 14.46 -12.13 0.45
C ALA A 138 15.15 -13.46 0.76
N VAL A 139 15.23 -14.34 -0.24
CA VAL A 139 15.78 -15.68 -0.13
C VAL A 139 16.87 -15.86 -1.19
N SER A 140 18.04 -16.36 -0.78
CA SER A 140 19.12 -16.62 -1.72
C SER A 140 18.93 -17.95 -2.47
N PRO A 141 19.57 -18.14 -3.64
CA PRO A 141 19.62 -19.43 -4.32
C PRO A 141 20.14 -20.54 -3.42
N GLU A 142 21.10 -20.24 -2.57
CA GLU A 142 21.69 -21.18 -1.62
C GLU A 142 20.67 -21.67 -0.58
N ASP A 143 19.73 -20.82 -0.18
CA ASP A 143 18.66 -21.22 0.76
C ASP A 143 17.72 -22.24 0.12
N TYR A 144 17.41 -22.09 -1.17
CA TYR A 144 16.67 -23.11 -1.93
C TYR A 144 17.43 -24.42 -2.04
N LEU A 145 18.74 -24.37 -2.29
CA LEU A 145 19.56 -25.58 -2.36
C LEU A 145 19.63 -26.34 -1.04
N LYS A 146 19.54 -25.67 0.10
CA LYS A 146 19.50 -26.33 1.43
C LYS A 146 18.26 -27.17 1.66
N VAL A 147 17.15 -26.81 1.05
CA VAL A 147 15.87 -27.52 1.17
C VAL A 147 15.62 -28.49 0.02
N THR A 148 16.50 -28.52 -0.99
CA THR A 148 16.44 -29.44 -2.13
C THR A 148 17.03 -30.78 -1.78
N HIS A 149 16.43 -31.88 -2.31
CA HIS A 149 16.96 -33.22 -2.13
C HIS A 149 18.40 -33.34 -2.67
N PRO A 150 19.33 -34.03 -1.97
CA PRO A 150 20.72 -34.13 -2.40
C PRO A 150 20.92 -34.56 -3.85
N ASP A 151 20.16 -35.56 -4.33
CA ASP A 151 20.23 -36.05 -5.71
C ASP A 151 19.77 -35.01 -6.75
N ASP A 152 18.93 -34.06 -6.35
CA ASP A 152 18.36 -33.03 -7.25
C ASP A 152 19.16 -31.70 -7.21
N THR A 153 20.05 -31.54 -6.22
CA THR A 153 20.77 -30.29 -5.95
C THR A 153 21.56 -29.77 -7.15
N GLU A 154 22.35 -30.62 -7.82
CA GLU A 154 23.14 -30.18 -8.99
C GLU A 154 22.28 -29.80 -10.17
N ARG A 155 21.16 -30.49 -10.39
CA ARG A 155 20.19 -30.13 -11.41
C ARG A 155 19.55 -28.77 -11.13
N VAL A 156 19.11 -28.52 -9.89
CA VAL A 156 18.54 -27.22 -9.48
C VAL A 156 19.58 -26.11 -9.62
N ARG A 157 20.84 -26.36 -9.22
CA ARG A 157 21.95 -25.42 -9.37
C ARG A 157 22.17 -25.02 -10.83
N SER A 158 22.11 -25.99 -11.76
CA SER A 158 22.26 -25.72 -13.19
C SER A 158 21.14 -24.83 -13.77
N TYR A 159 19.91 -24.97 -13.27
CA TYR A 159 18.81 -24.09 -13.66
C TYR A 159 19.01 -22.66 -13.14
N PHE A 160 19.48 -22.49 -11.91
CA PHE A 160 19.82 -21.17 -11.39
C PHE A 160 20.95 -20.53 -12.22
N ALA A 161 21.99 -21.25 -12.55
CA ALA A 161 23.06 -20.76 -13.40
C ALA A 161 22.54 -20.29 -14.76
N CYS A 162 21.71 -21.10 -15.43
CA CYS A 162 21.08 -20.75 -16.70
C CYS A 162 20.21 -19.48 -16.61
N MET A 163 19.48 -19.32 -15.50
CA MET A 163 18.65 -18.15 -15.24
C MET A 163 19.52 -16.89 -15.03
N PHE A 164 20.60 -17.01 -14.25
CA PHE A 164 21.50 -15.87 -13.96
C PHE A 164 22.28 -15.42 -15.17
N GLU A 165 22.60 -16.31 -16.08
CA GLU A 165 23.26 -16.03 -17.35
C GLU A 165 22.30 -15.48 -18.41
N GLY A 166 20.98 -15.51 -18.15
CA GLY A 166 19.97 -15.12 -19.10
C GLY A 166 19.86 -16.02 -20.33
N SER A 167 20.44 -17.20 -20.26
CA SER A 167 20.44 -18.19 -21.37
C SER A 167 19.14 -18.96 -21.45
N CYS A 168 18.36 -19.06 -20.37
CA CYS A 168 17.03 -19.67 -20.33
C CYS A 168 15.94 -18.59 -20.41
N LYS A 169 15.08 -18.64 -21.44
CA LYS A 169 13.89 -17.79 -21.56
C LYS A 169 12.70 -18.35 -20.79
N GLU A 170 12.58 -19.66 -20.76
CA GLU A 170 11.54 -20.39 -20.05
C GLU A 170 12.17 -21.66 -19.49
N PHE A 171 11.73 -22.06 -18.30
CA PHE A 171 12.12 -23.34 -17.74
C PHE A 171 10.96 -23.93 -16.92
N SER A 172 10.88 -25.27 -16.92
CA SER A 172 10.00 -26.04 -16.07
C SER A 172 10.74 -27.29 -15.63
N PHE A 173 10.79 -27.55 -14.35
CA PHE A 173 11.44 -28.74 -13.81
C PHE A 173 10.78 -29.16 -12.50
N GLN A 174 10.95 -30.42 -12.15
CA GLN A 174 10.49 -30.98 -10.90
C GLN A 174 11.70 -31.35 -10.04
N TYR A 175 11.60 -31.08 -8.76
CA TYR A 175 12.60 -31.47 -7.78
C TYR A 175 11.93 -31.79 -6.45
N ARG A 176 12.55 -32.64 -5.67
CA ARG A 176 12.09 -32.96 -4.32
C ARG A 176 12.61 -31.90 -3.35
N SER A 177 11.73 -31.36 -2.54
CA SER A 177 12.09 -30.43 -1.48
C SER A 177 11.58 -30.89 -0.12
N ARG A 178 12.22 -30.43 0.94
CA ARG A 178 11.78 -30.65 2.32
C ARG A 178 12.13 -29.43 3.15
N THR A 179 11.12 -28.85 3.74
CA THR A 179 11.29 -27.76 4.67
C THR A 179 11.46 -28.26 6.11
N LYS A 180 11.70 -27.37 7.04
CA LYS A 180 11.77 -27.73 8.47
C LYS A 180 10.46 -28.28 9.04
N TRP A 181 9.36 -28.11 8.31
CA TRP A 181 8.02 -28.55 8.72
C TRP A 181 7.66 -29.93 8.16
N ASP A 182 8.39 -30.40 7.16
CA ASP A 182 8.12 -31.64 6.47
C ASP A 182 8.93 -32.79 7.08
N SER A 183 8.29 -33.93 7.31
CA SER A 183 8.97 -35.17 7.75
C SER A 183 9.58 -35.94 6.59
N GLU A 184 9.04 -35.79 5.39
CA GLU A 184 9.41 -36.49 4.18
C GLU A 184 9.69 -35.53 3.02
N TRP A 185 10.43 -36.04 2.00
CA TRP A 185 10.65 -35.30 0.76
C TRP A 185 9.38 -35.27 -0.09
N GLN A 186 8.97 -34.10 -0.47
CA GLN A 186 7.81 -33.86 -1.33
C GLN A 186 8.22 -33.53 -2.76
#